data_4e38f4b4d18a35b1fe68615d4f6101fc
#
_entry.id   4e38f4b4d18a35b1fe68615d4f6101fc
#
_cell.length_a   1.000
_cell.length_b   1.000
_cell.length_c   1.000
_cell.angle_alpha   90.00
_cell.angle_beta   90.00
_cell.angle_gamma   90.00
#
_symmetry.space_group_name_H-M   'P 1'
#
loop_
_entity.id
_entity.type
_entity.pdbx_description
1 polymer ?
#
loop_
_entity_poly.entity_id
_entity_poly.type
_entity_poly.pdbx_seq_one_letter_code
_entity_poly.pdbx_strand_id
1 'polypeptide(L)'
;MVYDSQNKMHKKYFEYESIDDESMENIVRILAPVECEEISLAGALRKNISLFELLGVNSVEGLNLDSRWENSKIYETMAVPLGVNVKDEIVYLNLHEKFHGPHGLVAGTTGSGKSEILQTFILGAATLFHPYEIGFLIIDFKGGGMVNQFKDLPHLIGAITNIDGNEVQRSLKSIKAELMKRQNYFAEAGVNHIDKYIQLYKEHKVSEPLPHLVIIVDEFAELKAEQPEFMKELISTARIGRSLGVHLILATQKPSGVVDGQIWSNSKFKLCLKVQSKEDSNEVLKTPLAAEIKEPGRAYLQVGNNEIFELLQSAYSGAAAVSEGEEDKEIFNL
;
A
#
# COMPACT_ATOMS: atom_id res chain seq x y z
N MET A 1 21.45 25.21 -28.78
CA MET A 1 20.49 26.23 -28.33
C MET A 1 19.85 25.71 -27.07
N VAL A 2 19.87 26.51 -26.01
CA VAL A 2 19.26 26.09 -24.72
C VAL A 2 18.17 27.11 -24.41
N TYR A 3 16.99 26.61 -24.00
CA TYR A 3 15.86 27.43 -23.58
C TYR A 3 15.79 27.41 -22.05
N ASP A 4 15.52 28.56 -21.44
CA ASP A 4 15.26 28.63 -20.02
C ASP A 4 13.77 28.34 -19.67
N SER A 5 13.44 28.30 -18.38
CA SER A 5 12.07 28.08 -17.89
C SER A 5 11.05 29.16 -18.30
N GLN A 6 11.52 30.27 -18.91
CA GLN A 6 10.68 31.33 -19.45
C GLN A 6 10.63 31.35 -20.98
N ASN A 7 11.13 30.29 -21.62
CA ASN A 7 11.18 30.13 -23.09
C ASN A 7 12.02 31.21 -23.81
N LYS A 8 12.97 31.81 -23.11
CA LYS A 8 13.93 32.77 -23.72
C LYS A 8 15.14 32.02 -24.26
N MET A 9 15.49 32.30 -25.49
CA MET A 9 16.62 31.71 -26.18
C MET A 9 17.93 32.34 -25.72
N HIS A 10 18.79 31.53 -25.07
CA HIS A 10 20.15 31.95 -24.73
C HIS A 10 21.17 31.26 -25.66
N LYS A 11 22.05 32.08 -26.28
CA LYS A 11 23.23 31.54 -26.99
C LYS A 11 24.30 31.24 -25.94
N LYS A 12 24.46 29.94 -25.59
CA LYS A 12 25.64 29.46 -24.86
C LYS A 12 26.61 28.87 -25.88
N TYR A 13 27.86 29.31 -25.83
CA TYR A 13 28.95 28.68 -26.55
C TYR A 13 29.54 27.59 -25.65
N PHE A 14 29.69 26.39 -26.21
CA PHE A 14 30.33 25.25 -25.55
C PHE A 14 31.58 24.93 -26.36
N GLU A 15 32.71 24.79 -25.70
CA GLU A 15 33.82 24.04 -26.26
C GLU A 15 33.50 22.56 -26.11
N TYR A 16 33.56 21.83 -27.18
CA TYR A 16 33.40 20.36 -27.17
C TYR A 16 34.61 19.75 -27.87
N GLU A 17 35.08 18.64 -27.29
CA GLU A 17 36.06 17.83 -27.96
C GLU A 17 35.39 17.09 -29.14
N SER A 18 35.85 17.27 -30.36
CA SER A 18 35.39 16.51 -31.51
C SER A 18 36.21 15.26 -31.62
N ILE A 19 35.55 14.13 -31.68
CA ILE A 19 36.16 12.85 -32.00
C ILE A 19 36.06 12.69 -33.55
N ASP A 20 37.17 12.34 -34.20
CA ASP A 20 37.15 12.06 -35.62
C ASP A 20 36.40 10.75 -35.92
N ASP A 21 35.93 10.60 -37.18
CA ASP A 21 35.08 9.48 -37.58
C ASP A 21 35.80 8.12 -37.41
N GLU A 22 37.12 8.06 -37.59
CA GLU A 22 37.91 6.84 -37.43
C GLU A 22 37.98 6.40 -35.96
N SER A 23 38.18 7.35 -35.06
CA SER A 23 38.16 7.10 -33.60
C SER A 23 36.77 6.70 -33.11
N MET A 24 35.69 7.31 -33.64
CA MET A 24 34.32 6.96 -33.35
C MET A 24 34.03 5.51 -33.84
N GLU A 25 34.42 5.15 -35.02
CA GLU A 25 34.22 3.80 -35.57
C GLU A 25 34.97 2.74 -34.76
N ASN A 26 36.20 3.05 -34.31
CA ASN A 26 36.98 2.16 -33.46
C ASN A 26 36.32 1.98 -32.07
N ILE A 27 35.79 3.05 -31.43
CA ILE A 27 35.05 2.98 -30.17
C ILE A 27 33.81 2.09 -30.35
N VAL A 28 33.04 2.31 -31.41
CA VAL A 28 31.84 1.51 -31.68
C VAL A 28 32.21 0.03 -31.90
N ARG A 29 33.30 -0.31 -32.62
CA ARG A 29 33.75 -1.68 -32.81
C ARG A 29 34.21 -2.35 -31.52
N ILE A 30 34.85 -1.59 -30.59
CA ILE A 30 35.27 -2.10 -29.28
C ILE A 30 34.06 -2.32 -28.37
N LEU A 31 33.05 -1.42 -28.42
CA LEU A 31 31.88 -1.49 -27.57
C LEU A 31 30.78 -2.42 -28.10
N ALA A 32 30.71 -2.67 -29.40
CA ALA A 32 29.70 -3.52 -30.04
C ALA A 32 29.57 -4.94 -29.45
N PRO A 33 30.66 -5.65 -29.06
CA PRO A 33 30.57 -6.97 -28.43
C PRO A 33 30.37 -6.87 -26.89
N VAL A 34 30.36 -5.68 -26.31
CA VAL A 34 30.09 -5.51 -24.87
C VAL A 34 28.58 -5.64 -24.67
N GLU A 35 28.14 -6.85 -24.32
CA GLU A 35 26.83 -7.04 -23.71
C GLU A 35 26.89 -6.34 -22.37
N CYS A 36 26.30 -5.14 -22.26
CA CYS A 36 25.87 -4.63 -20.97
C CYS A 36 24.78 -5.60 -20.50
N GLU A 37 25.09 -6.48 -19.56
CA GLU A 37 24.00 -6.94 -18.68
C GLU A 37 23.34 -5.66 -18.18
N GLU A 38 22.11 -5.41 -18.62
CA GLU A 38 21.24 -4.51 -17.88
C GLU A 38 21.32 -5.02 -16.45
N ILE A 39 21.96 -4.26 -15.57
CA ILE A 39 21.84 -4.48 -14.13
C ILE A 39 20.34 -4.32 -13.91
N SER A 40 19.64 -5.44 -13.93
CA SER A 40 18.20 -5.39 -13.76
C SER A 40 18.03 -4.69 -12.42
N LEU A 41 17.35 -3.56 -12.43
CA LEU A 41 17.03 -2.81 -11.20
C LEU A 41 16.54 -3.76 -10.08
N ALA A 42 15.93 -4.87 -10.49
CA ALA A 42 15.56 -5.97 -9.63
C ALA A 42 16.76 -6.64 -8.92
N GLY A 43 17.94 -6.69 -9.50
CA GLY A 43 19.12 -7.31 -8.87
C GLY A 43 19.78 -6.43 -7.80
N ALA A 44 19.58 -5.11 -7.85
CA ALA A 44 20.11 -4.17 -6.88
C ALA A 44 19.21 -4.02 -5.63
N LEU A 45 17.97 -4.50 -5.69
CA LEU A 45 17.01 -4.36 -4.59
C LEU A 45 17.34 -5.37 -3.48
N ARG A 46 17.28 -4.92 -2.23
CA ARG A 46 17.45 -5.80 -1.06
C ARG A 46 16.51 -7.01 -1.16
N LYS A 47 16.95 -8.15 -0.64
CA LYS A 47 16.12 -9.37 -0.59
C LYS A 47 15.26 -9.43 0.66
N ASN A 48 15.79 -8.92 1.76
CA ASN A 48 15.15 -8.96 3.07
C ASN A 48 15.25 -7.61 3.75
N ILE A 49 14.19 -7.21 4.41
CA ILE A 49 14.12 -6.07 5.32
C ILE A 49 13.02 -6.37 6.35
N SER A 50 13.24 -6.03 7.60
CA SER A 50 12.25 -6.21 8.66
C SER A 50 11.39 -4.95 8.85
N LEU A 51 10.19 -5.13 9.40
CA LEU A 51 9.35 -3.99 9.78
C LEU A 51 10.02 -3.14 10.88
N PHE A 52 10.79 -3.77 11.78
CA PHE A 52 11.55 -3.06 12.81
C PHE A 52 12.58 -2.10 12.19
N GLU A 53 13.33 -2.55 11.16
CA GLU A 53 14.26 -1.69 10.43
C GLU A 53 13.56 -0.50 9.78
N LEU A 54 12.39 -0.72 9.14
CA LEU A 54 11.61 0.38 8.54
C LEU A 54 11.13 1.39 9.57
N LEU A 55 10.83 0.95 10.79
CA LEU A 55 10.39 1.80 11.89
C LEU A 55 11.55 2.42 12.67
N GLY A 56 12.81 2.07 12.32
CA GLY A 56 14.02 2.57 12.92
C GLY A 56 14.26 2.06 14.35
N VAL A 57 13.82 0.83 14.66
CA VAL A 57 13.91 0.21 15.98
C VAL A 57 14.38 -1.24 15.85
N ASN A 58 14.90 -1.81 16.97
CA ASN A 58 15.39 -3.18 17.02
C ASN A 58 14.54 -4.09 17.93
N SER A 59 13.64 -3.51 18.74
CA SER A 59 12.82 -4.24 19.70
C SER A 59 11.41 -3.69 19.78
N VAL A 60 10.51 -4.44 20.42
CA VAL A 60 9.13 -4.01 20.65
C VAL A 60 9.05 -2.79 21.57
N GLU A 61 9.89 -2.76 22.60
CA GLU A 61 9.99 -1.64 23.55
C GLU A 61 10.43 -0.35 22.85
N GLY A 62 11.34 -0.48 21.86
CA GLY A 62 11.82 0.63 21.03
C GLY A 62 10.72 1.25 20.15
N LEU A 63 9.59 0.58 19.94
CA LEU A 63 8.47 1.15 19.18
C LEU A 63 7.89 2.41 19.82
N ASN A 64 7.94 2.52 21.16
CA ASN A 64 7.45 3.68 21.90
C ASN A 64 6.07 4.17 21.45
N LEU A 65 5.09 3.24 21.52
CA LEU A 65 3.76 3.41 20.94
C LEU A 65 3.05 4.67 21.44
N ASP A 66 3.07 4.91 22.75
CA ASP A 66 2.38 6.06 23.37
C ASP A 66 2.85 7.38 22.76
N SER A 67 4.17 7.56 22.62
CA SER A 67 4.74 8.77 22.01
C SER A 67 4.39 8.90 20.53
N ARG A 68 4.39 7.78 19.77
CA ARG A 68 4.00 7.79 18.35
C ARG A 68 2.54 8.17 18.19
N TRP A 69 1.64 7.59 18.99
CA TRP A 69 0.22 7.85 18.92
C TRP A 69 -0.16 9.27 19.38
N GLU A 70 0.50 9.77 20.43
CA GLU A 70 0.28 11.14 20.91
C GLU A 70 0.66 12.18 19.85
N ASN A 71 1.78 11.96 19.18
CA ASN A 71 2.32 12.90 18.17
C ASN A 71 1.79 12.64 16.75
N SER A 72 0.97 11.61 16.53
CA SER A 72 0.45 11.28 15.22
C SER A 72 -0.48 12.39 14.69
N LYS A 73 -0.43 12.61 13.39
CA LYS A 73 -1.28 13.56 12.67
C LYS A 73 -1.91 12.89 11.47
N ILE A 74 -2.74 11.87 11.74
CA ILE A 74 -3.38 11.08 10.68
C ILE A 74 -4.21 11.95 9.72
N TYR A 75 -4.73 13.07 10.19
CA TYR A 75 -5.47 14.06 9.39
C TYR A 75 -4.59 14.85 8.40
N GLU A 76 -3.27 14.77 8.54
CA GLU A 76 -2.31 15.34 7.57
C GLU A 76 -1.77 14.26 6.62
N THR A 77 -1.50 13.05 7.16
CA THR A 77 -0.89 11.94 6.41
C THR A 77 -1.22 10.59 7.04
N MET A 78 -1.52 9.62 6.18
CA MET A 78 -1.72 8.21 6.54
C MET A 78 -0.57 7.35 5.99
N ALA A 79 0.64 7.90 5.91
CA ALA A 79 1.80 7.21 5.35
C ALA A 79 2.28 6.09 6.27
N VAL A 80 2.30 4.87 5.73
CA VAL A 80 2.79 3.66 6.39
C VAL A 80 3.95 3.10 5.57
N PRO A 81 5.12 2.83 6.17
CA PRO A 81 6.25 2.26 5.45
C PRO A 81 5.93 0.81 5.06
N LEU A 82 6.14 0.47 3.79
CA LEU A 82 5.92 -0.87 3.27
C LEU A 82 7.20 -1.65 3.01
N GLY A 83 8.26 -0.96 2.61
CA GLY A 83 9.49 -1.58 2.18
C GLY A 83 10.49 -0.55 1.68
N VAL A 84 11.45 -1.00 0.88
CA VAL A 84 12.49 -0.14 0.29
C VAL A 84 12.54 -0.29 -1.23
N ASN A 85 12.95 0.77 -1.91
CA ASN A 85 13.20 0.78 -3.35
C ASN A 85 14.65 0.39 -3.67
N VAL A 86 15.01 0.45 -4.97
CA VAL A 86 16.36 0.11 -5.47
C VAL A 86 17.47 1.03 -4.95
N LYS A 87 17.13 2.20 -4.42
CA LYS A 87 18.06 3.15 -3.80
C LYS A 87 18.14 3.00 -2.29
N ASP A 88 17.48 1.98 -1.73
CA ASP A 88 17.34 1.76 -0.28
C ASP A 88 16.53 2.86 0.44
N GLU A 89 15.70 3.59 -0.30
CA GLU A 89 14.78 4.59 0.24
C GLU A 89 13.47 3.91 0.66
N ILE A 90 12.89 4.35 1.79
CA ILE A 90 11.63 3.79 2.30
C ILE A 90 10.48 4.17 1.37
N VAL A 91 9.75 3.15 0.93
CA VAL A 91 8.52 3.31 0.15
C VAL A 91 7.32 3.26 1.09
N TYR A 92 6.50 4.29 1.03
CA TYR A 92 5.30 4.44 1.85
C TYR A 92 4.03 4.18 1.06
N LEU A 93 3.05 3.55 1.69
CA LEU A 93 1.67 3.59 1.24
C LEU A 93 0.91 4.62 2.09
N ASN A 94 0.36 5.63 1.45
CA ASN A 94 -0.38 6.69 2.12
C ASN A 94 -1.85 6.67 1.70
N LEU A 95 -2.73 6.16 2.54
CA LEU A 95 -4.16 6.05 2.23
C LEU A 95 -4.92 7.38 2.27
N HIS A 96 -4.27 8.47 2.69
CA HIS A 96 -4.92 9.78 2.67
C HIS A 96 -5.31 10.14 1.23
N GLU A 97 -6.50 10.71 1.03
CA GLU A 97 -7.06 10.97 -0.31
C GLU A 97 -6.22 11.92 -1.18
N LYS A 98 -5.47 12.82 -0.55
CA LYS A 98 -4.55 13.75 -1.24
C LYS A 98 -3.33 13.04 -1.84
N PHE A 99 -3.03 11.83 -1.36
CA PHE A 99 -1.85 11.05 -1.78
C PHE A 99 -2.27 9.81 -2.58
N HIS A 100 -2.13 8.61 -2.01
CA HIS A 100 -2.35 7.34 -2.72
C HIS A 100 -3.78 6.81 -2.55
N GLY A 101 -4.51 7.29 -1.55
CA GLY A 101 -5.87 6.84 -1.24
C GLY A 101 -6.98 7.51 -2.05
N PRO A 102 -8.23 7.23 -1.69
CA PRO A 102 -8.59 6.47 -0.47
C PRO A 102 -8.67 4.96 -0.67
N HIS A 103 -8.74 4.43 -1.91
CA HIS A 103 -8.97 3.02 -2.21
C HIS A 103 -7.87 2.46 -3.09
N GLY A 104 -7.66 1.15 -3.00
CA GLY A 104 -6.65 0.49 -3.81
C GLY A 104 -6.85 -1.00 -4.02
N LEU A 105 -6.00 -1.53 -4.89
CA LEU A 105 -5.98 -2.91 -5.33
C LEU A 105 -4.63 -3.54 -4.98
N VAL A 106 -4.66 -4.75 -4.41
CA VAL A 106 -3.46 -5.55 -4.14
C VAL A 106 -3.59 -6.87 -4.87
N ALA A 107 -2.63 -7.19 -5.73
CA ALA A 107 -2.63 -8.44 -6.48
C ALA A 107 -1.34 -9.22 -6.25
N GLY A 108 -1.46 -10.55 -6.22
CA GLY A 108 -0.31 -11.42 -6.08
C GLY A 108 -0.70 -12.88 -5.88
N THR A 109 -0.03 -13.80 -6.56
CA THR A 109 -0.29 -15.23 -6.45
C THR A 109 0.07 -15.79 -5.06
N THR A 110 -0.33 -17.00 -4.78
CA THR A 110 0.11 -17.75 -3.59
C THR A 110 1.65 -17.79 -3.52
N GLY A 111 2.22 -17.48 -2.37
CA GLY A 111 3.67 -17.41 -2.17
C GLY A 111 4.35 -16.14 -2.71
N SER A 112 3.60 -15.18 -3.27
CA SER A 112 4.17 -13.91 -3.71
C SER A 112 4.51 -12.94 -2.57
N GLY A 113 3.98 -13.17 -1.36
CA GLY A 113 4.08 -12.26 -0.22
C GLY A 113 2.89 -11.31 -0.05
N LYS A 114 1.75 -11.57 -0.76
CA LYS A 114 0.54 -10.71 -0.67
C LYS A 114 0.03 -10.56 0.76
N SER A 115 -0.10 -11.64 1.51
CA SER A 115 -0.55 -11.59 2.90
C SER A 115 0.47 -10.89 3.80
N GLU A 116 1.77 -11.11 3.57
CA GLU A 116 2.84 -10.47 4.32
C GLU A 116 2.85 -8.94 4.16
N ILE A 117 2.69 -8.43 2.93
CA ILE A 117 2.68 -6.98 2.72
C ILE A 117 1.43 -6.32 3.33
N LEU A 118 0.28 -7.02 3.34
CA LEU A 118 -0.91 -6.56 4.03
C LEU A 118 -0.72 -6.57 5.56
N GLN A 119 -0.05 -7.59 6.12
CA GLN A 119 0.31 -7.64 7.54
C GLN A 119 1.28 -6.51 7.90
N THR A 120 2.31 -6.29 7.09
CA THR A 120 3.25 -5.18 7.26
C THR A 120 2.52 -3.84 7.27
N PHE A 121 1.55 -3.65 6.38
CA PHE A 121 0.72 -2.44 6.36
C PHE A 121 -0.12 -2.30 7.63
N ILE A 122 -0.83 -3.35 8.05
CA ILE A 122 -1.68 -3.33 9.25
C ILE A 122 -0.86 -3.04 10.51
N LEU A 123 0.25 -3.76 10.71
CA LEU A 123 1.12 -3.59 11.89
C LEU A 123 1.85 -2.24 11.87
N GLY A 124 2.32 -1.81 10.68
CA GLY A 124 2.92 -0.49 10.52
C GLY A 124 1.94 0.64 10.86
N ALA A 125 0.72 0.55 10.36
CA ALA A 125 -0.33 1.53 10.66
C ALA A 125 -0.71 1.51 12.16
N ALA A 126 -0.86 0.32 12.75
CA ALA A 126 -1.17 0.17 14.17
C ALA A 126 -0.06 0.70 15.07
N THR A 127 1.20 0.63 14.63
CA THR A 127 2.33 1.21 15.37
C THR A 127 2.35 2.75 15.29
N LEU A 128 1.95 3.31 14.15
CA LEU A 128 2.05 4.75 13.90
C LEU A 128 0.84 5.55 14.37
N PHE A 129 -0.35 4.94 14.41
CA PHE A 129 -1.61 5.62 14.67
C PHE A 129 -2.39 4.93 15.80
N HIS A 130 -3.03 5.73 16.63
CA HIS A 130 -3.85 5.24 17.75
C HIS A 130 -5.10 4.48 17.24
N PRO A 131 -5.66 3.49 17.99
CA PRO A 131 -6.93 2.83 17.63
C PRO A 131 -8.12 3.78 17.45
N TYR A 132 -8.09 4.97 18.03
CA TYR A 132 -9.09 6.02 17.83
C TYR A 132 -8.87 6.85 16.55
N GLU A 133 -7.78 6.61 15.83
CA GLU A 133 -7.45 7.29 14.59
C GLU A 133 -7.59 6.39 13.36
N ILE A 134 -7.27 5.09 13.50
CA ILE A 134 -7.39 4.10 12.42
C ILE A 134 -7.90 2.78 12.97
N GLY A 135 -8.79 2.13 12.24
CA GLY A 135 -9.29 0.81 12.57
C GLY A 135 -9.54 -0.02 11.31
N PHE A 136 -9.47 -1.33 11.48
CA PHE A 136 -9.56 -2.29 10.39
C PHE A 136 -10.83 -3.13 10.48
N LEU A 137 -11.49 -3.30 9.34
CA LEU A 137 -12.50 -4.32 9.10
C LEU A 137 -11.93 -5.30 8.08
N ILE A 138 -11.69 -6.54 8.50
CA ILE A 138 -11.09 -7.57 7.63
C ILE A 138 -12.17 -8.51 7.15
N ILE A 139 -12.26 -8.70 5.83
CA ILE A 139 -13.15 -9.64 5.15
C ILE A 139 -12.28 -10.74 4.56
N ASP A 140 -12.29 -11.90 5.21
CA ASP A 140 -11.43 -13.06 4.88
C ASP A 140 -12.28 -14.34 4.80
N PHE A 141 -12.61 -14.74 3.58
CA PHE A 141 -13.47 -15.89 3.31
C PHE A 141 -12.70 -17.21 3.18
N LYS A 142 -11.37 -17.20 3.27
CA LYS A 142 -10.52 -18.42 3.15
C LYS A 142 -10.21 -19.07 4.49
N GLY A 143 -11.10 -18.96 5.45
CA GLY A 143 -10.93 -19.61 6.74
C GLY A 143 -10.40 -18.73 7.86
N GLY A 144 -10.39 -17.41 7.66
CA GLY A 144 -10.08 -16.43 8.71
C GLY A 144 -8.61 -16.39 9.12
N GLY A 145 -7.69 -16.85 8.28
CA GLY A 145 -6.26 -16.91 8.58
C GLY A 145 -5.69 -15.53 8.92
N MET A 146 -6.04 -14.52 8.14
CA MET A 146 -5.63 -13.14 8.39
C MET A 146 -6.30 -12.59 9.66
N VAL A 147 -7.60 -12.83 9.85
CA VAL A 147 -8.36 -12.37 11.01
C VAL A 147 -7.78 -12.93 12.31
N ASN A 148 -7.45 -14.23 12.33
CA ASN A 148 -6.92 -14.89 13.53
C ASN A 148 -5.59 -14.31 14.00
N GLN A 149 -4.76 -13.78 13.09
CA GLN A 149 -3.49 -13.14 13.43
C GLN A 149 -3.68 -11.80 14.15
N PHE A 150 -4.78 -11.10 13.88
CA PHE A 150 -5.05 -9.76 14.40
C PHE A 150 -6.17 -9.68 15.43
N LYS A 151 -6.72 -10.82 15.87
CA LYS A 151 -7.86 -10.86 16.79
C LYS A 151 -7.66 -10.07 18.10
N ASP A 152 -6.42 -9.99 18.57
CA ASP A 152 -6.06 -9.29 19.80
C ASP A 152 -5.55 -7.86 19.55
N LEU A 153 -5.50 -7.42 18.27
CA LEU A 153 -5.07 -6.08 17.92
C LEU A 153 -6.19 -5.06 18.21
N PRO A 154 -5.96 -4.02 19.06
CA PRO A 154 -7.00 -3.06 19.42
C PRO A 154 -7.55 -2.26 18.23
N HIS A 155 -6.85 -2.24 17.10
CA HIS A 155 -7.27 -1.61 15.84
C HIS A 155 -8.27 -2.46 15.04
N LEU A 156 -8.46 -3.75 15.37
CA LEU A 156 -9.41 -4.60 14.68
C LEU A 156 -10.84 -4.28 15.16
N ILE A 157 -11.59 -3.54 14.36
CA ILE A 157 -12.97 -3.13 14.67
C ILE A 157 -13.96 -4.27 14.41
N GLY A 158 -13.68 -5.11 13.42
CA GLY A 158 -14.53 -6.23 13.06
C GLY A 158 -13.91 -7.16 12.03
N ALA A 159 -14.53 -8.32 11.89
CA ALA A 159 -14.12 -9.34 10.93
C ALA A 159 -15.34 -10.04 10.34
N ILE A 160 -15.25 -10.41 9.05
CA ILE A 160 -16.23 -11.22 8.33
C ILE A 160 -15.49 -12.41 7.75
N THR A 161 -15.76 -13.61 8.26
CA THR A 161 -15.07 -14.84 7.87
C THR A 161 -15.98 -15.88 7.21
N ASN A 162 -17.27 -15.57 7.12
CA ASN A 162 -18.27 -16.47 6.52
C ASN A 162 -19.08 -15.72 5.46
N ILE A 163 -19.34 -16.38 4.33
CA ILE A 163 -20.14 -15.86 3.20
C ILE A 163 -21.63 -16.27 3.33
N ASP A 164 -22.08 -16.69 4.49
CA ASP A 164 -23.50 -16.93 4.68
C ASP A 164 -24.31 -15.68 4.33
N GLY A 165 -25.30 -15.84 3.45
CA GLY A 165 -26.08 -14.72 2.90
C GLY A 165 -26.71 -13.81 3.96
N ASN A 166 -27.01 -14.33 5.15
CA ASN A 166 -27.54 -13.57 6.27
C ASN A 166 -26.48 -12.71 6.94
N GLU A 167 -25.24 -13.22 7.08
CA GLU A 167 -24.13 -12.45 7.64
C GLU A 167 -23.67 -11.35 6.71
N VAL A 168 -23.62 -11.64 5.41
CA VAL A 168 -23.29 -10.67 4.37
C VAL A 168 -24.28 -9.49 4.41
N GLN A 169 -25.59 -9.75 4.47
CA GLN A 169 -26.60 -8.69 4.53
C GLN A 169 -26.52 -7.88 5.83
N ARG A 170 -26.24 -8.53 6.97
CA ARG A 170 -26.02 -7.84 8.26
C ARG A 170 -24.79 -6.94 8.19
N SER A 171 -23.71 -7.42 7.61
CA SER A 171 -22.47 -6.67 7.46
C SER A 171 -22.67 -5.40 6.62
N LEU A 172 -23.37 -5.48 5.49
CA LEU A 172 -23.73 -4.29 4.70
C LEU A 172 -24.56 -3.29 5.48
N LYS A 173 -25.56 -3.77 6.22
CA LYS A 173 -26.38 -2.90 7.07
C LYS A 173 -25.53 -2.21 8.13
N SER A 174 -24.60 -2.94 8.74
CA SER A 174 -23.68 -2.37 9.75
C SER A 174 -22.75 -1.32 9.15
N ILE A 175 -22.17 -1.56 7.97
CA ILE A 175 -21.32 -0.57 7.29
C ILE A 175 -22.15 0.68 6.92
N LYS A 176 -23.36 0.50 6.38
CA LYS A 176 -24.25 1.63 6.06
C LYS A 176 -24.65 2.42 7.31
N ALA A 177 -24.96 1.72 8.42
CA ALA A 177 -25.26 2.36 9.71
C ALA A 177 -24.09 3.16 10.25
N GLU A 178 -22.87 2.64 10.12
CA GLU A 178 -21.65 3.37 10.49
C GLU A 178 -21.47 4.65 9.65
N LEU A 179 -21.74 4.62 8.34
CA LEU A 179 -21.70 5.84 7.53
C LEU A 179 -22.72 6.87 7.97
N MET A 180 -23.94 6.45 8.28
CA MET A 180 -24.98 7.36 8.81
C MET A 180 -24.57 7.96 10.16
N LYS A 181 -24.02 7.15 11.06
CA LYS A 181 -23.46 7.61 12.33
C LYS A 181 -22.41 8.70 12.13
N ARG A 182 -21.47 8.48 11.22
CA ARG A 182 -20.42 9.46 10.87
C ARG A 182 -20.99 10.75 10.33
N GLN A 183 -21.98 10.68 9.45
CA GLN A 183 -22.68 11.86 8.92
C GLN A 183 -23.35 12.68 10.01
N ASN A 184 -24.00 12.03 10.98
CA ASN A 184 -24.61 12.69 12.13
C ASN A 184 -23.56 13.40 12.99
N TYR A 185 -22.48 12.72 13.34
CA TYR A 185 -21.39 13.33 14.11
C TYR A 185 -20.73 14.51 13.38
N PHE A 186 -20.61 14.44 12.06
CA PHE A 186 -20.10 15.55 11.27
C PHE A 186 -21.06 16.74 11.28
N ALA A 187 -22.37 16.49 11.18
CA ALA A 187 -23.39 17.53 11.24
C ALA A 187 -23.38 18.22 12.62
N GLU A 188 -23.32 17.44 13.70
CA GLU A 188 -23.26 17.97 15.08
C GLU A 188 -21.98 18.79 15.32
N ALA A 189 -20.84 18.33 14.78
CA ALA A 189 -19.55 19.02 14.88
C ALA A 189 -19.36 20.19 13.90
N GLY A 190 -20.29 20.37 12.94
CA GLY A 190 -20.20 21.40 11.92
C GLY A 190 -19.06 21.20 10.91
N VAL A 191 -18.68 19.93 10.65
CA VAL A 191 -17.62 19.56 9.70
C VAL A 191 -18.17 18.71 8.55
N ASN A 192 -17.38 18.57 7.49
CA ASN A 192 -17.74 17.81 6.29
C ASN A 192 -16.71 16.76 5.89
N HIS A 193 -15.65 16.59 6.68
CA HIS A 193 -14.54 15.69 6.39
C HIS A 193 -13.97 15.07 7.66
N ILE A 194 -13.56 13.80 7.57
CA ILE A 194 -13.01 13.03 8.68
C ILE A 194 -11.78 13.71 9.31
N ASP A 195 -10.88 14.26 8.49
CA ASP A 195 -9.66 14.93 8.97
C ASP A 195 -9.98 16.08 9.93
N LYS A 196 -10.99 16.90 9.58
CA LYS A 196 -11.45 17.99 10.44
C LYS A 196 -12.07 17.48 11.72
N TYR A 197 -12.82 16.37 11.65
CA TYR A 197 -13.42 15.78 12.83
C TYR A 197 -12.35 15.22 13.79
N ILE A 198 -11.36 14.49 13.28
CA ILE A 198 -10.25 13.95 14.07
C ILE A 198 -9.43 15.08 14.70
N GLN A 199 -9.20 16.18 13.95
CA GLN A 199 -8.53 17.35 14.49
C GLN A 199 -9.31 17.95 15.68
N LEU A 200 -10.65 18.11 15.57
CA LEU A 200 -11.49 18.55 16.68
C LEU A 200 -11.45 17.60 17.87
N TYR A 201 -11.39 16.28 17.63
CA TYR A 201 -11.22 15.28 18.67
C TYR A 201 -9.89 15.46 19.42
N LYS A 202 -8.79 15.60 18.71
CA LYS A 202 -7.46 15.87 19.31
C LYS A 202 -7.39 17.20 20.06
N GLU A 203 -8.16 18.18 19.65
CA GLU A 203 -8.32 19.48 20.34
C GLU A 203 -9.33 19.42 21.50
N HIS A 204 -9.87 18.23 21.85
CA HIS A 204 -10.90 18.03 22.87
C HIS A 204 -12.19 18.84 22.67
N LYS A 205 -12.51 19.19 21.43
CA LYS A 205 -13.73 19.92 21.06
C LYS A 205 -14.93 19.00 20.81
N VAL A 206 -14.69 17.72 20.56
CA VAL A 206 -15.67 16.65 20.48
C VAL A 206 -15.22 15.49 21.36
N SER A 207 -16.15 14.73 21.93
CA SER A 207 -15.87 13.68 22.92
C SER A 207 -15.70 12.29 22.29
N GLU A 208 -16.35 12.04 21.15
CA GLU A 208 -16.39 10.72 20.55
C GLU A 208 -15.32 10.56 19.47
N PRO A 209 -14.46 9.54 19.55
CA PRO A 209 -13.49 9.28 18.49
C PRO A 209 -14.17 8.68 17.27
N LEU A 210 -13.71 9.07 16.08
CA LEU A 210 -14.09 8.47 14.81
C LEU A 210 -12.81 8.10 14.04
N PRO A 211 -12.37 6.84 14.09
CA PRO A 211 -11.18 6.44 13.35
C PRO A 211 -11.46 6.38 11.84
N HIS A 212 -10.42 6.55 11.02
CA HIS A 212 -10.45 6.07 9.65
C HIS A 212 -10.75 4.58 9.64
N LEU A 213 -11.71 4.14 8.82
CA LEU A 213 -12.10 2.74 8.69
C LEU A 213 -11.49 2.15 7.43
N VAL A 214 -10.51 1.27 7.59
CA VAL A 214 -9.88 0.55 6.48
C VAL A 214 -10.53 -0.81 6.34
N ILE A 215 -11.25 -1.02 5.26
CA ILE A 215 -11.88 -2.30 4.90
C ILE A 215 -10.92 -3.05 3.98
N ILE A 216 -10.47 -4.21 4.41
CA ILE A 216 -9.56 -5.08 3.65
C ILE A 216 -10.32 -6.34 3.25
N VAL A 217 -10.41 -6.60 1.95
CA VAL A 217 -10.99 -7.84 1.40
C VAL A 217 -9.84 -8.69 0.88
N ASP A 218 -9.52 -9.81 1.56
CA ASP A 218 -8.33 -10.63 1.25
C ASP A 218 -8.42 -11.37 -0.09
N GLU A 219 -9.61 -11.81 -0.50
CA GLU A 219 -9.81 -12.43 -1.82
C GLU A 219 -11.15 -11.96 -2.43
N PHE A 220 -11.12 -10.77 -3.02
CA PHE A 220 -12.35 -10.20 -3.55
C PHE A 220 -12.86 -10.93 -4.81
N ALA A 221 -12.04 -11.73 -5.47
CA ALA A 221 -12.46 -12.52 -6.62
C ALA A 221 -13.54 -13.55 -6.23
N GLU A 222 -13.34 -14.23 -5.11
CA GLU A 222 -14.32 -15.18 -4.56
C GLU A 222 -15.58 -14.44 -4.10
N LEU A 223 -15.42 -13.34 -3.38
CA LEU A 223 -16.54 -12.53 -2.94
C LEU A 223 -17.38 -12.02 -4.11
N LYS A 224 -16.73 -11.55 -5.18
CA LYS A 224 -17.42 -11.10 -6.40
C LYS A 224 -18.16 -12.23 -7.10
N ALA A 225 -17.59 -13.44 -7.12
CA ALA A 225 -18.21 -14.61 -7.74
C ALA A 225 -19.44 -15.13 -6.96
N GLU A 226 -19.33 -15.20 -5.63
CA GLU A 226 -20.37 -15.78 -4.78
C GLU A 226 -21.43 -14.75 -4.34
N GLN A 227 -21.02 -13.50 -4.14
CA GLN A 227 -21.87 -12.41 -3.64
C GLN A 227 -21.70 -11.14 -4.49
N PRO A 228 -22.04 -11.14 -5.78
CA PRO A 228 -21.79 -10.00 -6.70
C PRO A 228 -22.49 -8.72 -6.27
N GLU A 229 -23.69 -8.80 -5.72
CA GLU A 229 -24.45 -7.63 -5.24
C GLU A 229 -23.81 -7.03 -3.98
N PHE A 230 -23.30 -7.88 -3.07
CA PHE A 230 -22.56 -7.40 -1.90
C PHE A 230 -21.31 -6.63 -2.33
N MET A 231 -20.53 -7.19 -3.26
CA MET A 231 -19.31 -6.56 -3.77
C MET A 231 -19.62 -5.20 -4.42
N LYS A 232 -20.65 -5.12 -5.23
CA LYS A 232 -21.10 -3.89 -5.88
C LYS A 232 -21.52 -2.83 -4.86
N GLU A 233 -22.28 -3.24 -3.84
CA GLU A 233 -22.70 -2.34 -2.78
C GLU A 233 -21.55 -1.89 -1.89
N LEU A 234 -20.60 -2.77 -1.59
CA LEU A 234 -19.41 -2.44 -0.82
C LEU A 234 -18.56 -1.38 -1.52
N ILE A 235 -18.31 -1.53 -2.84
CA ILE A 235 -17.59 -0.55 -3.64
C ILE A 235 -18.34 0.79 -3.67
N SER A 236 -19.66 0.77 -3.86
CA SER A 236 -20.49 1.98 -3.86
C SER A 236 -20.46 2.69 -2.51
N THR A 237 -20.54 1.93 -1.41
CA THR A 237 -20.49 2.42 -0.03
C THR A 237 -19.14 3.05 0.28
N ALA A 238 -18.05 2.40 -0.11
CA ALA A 238 -16.70 2.93 0.07
C ALA A 238 -16.51 4.26 -0.69
N ARG A 239 -16.99 4.34 -1.93
CA ARG A 239 -16.95 5.58 -2.72
C ARG A 239 -17.69 6.73 -2.06
N ILE A 240 -18.88 6.49 -1.50
CA ILE A 240 -19.66 7.50 -0.75
C ILE A 240 -18.95 7.84 0.56
N GLY A 241 -18.35 6.84 1.22
CA GLY A 241 -17.66 6.97 2.50
C GLY A 241 -16.30 7.68 2.44
N ARG A 242 -15.83 8.11 1.26
CA ARG A 242 -14.51 8.74 1.09
C ARG A 242 -14.28 9.91 2.05
N SER A 243 -15.15 10.91 2.06
CA SER A 243 -15.05 12.05 2.98
C SER A 243 -15.33 11.70 4.42
N LEU A 244 -15.99 10.55 4.67
CA LEU A 244 -16.29 10.01 5.98
C LEU A 244 -15.16 9.16 6.56
N GLY A 245 -14.03 9.05 5.86
CA GLY A 245 -12.85 8.30 6.31
C GLY A 245 -12.96 6.80 6.09
N VAL A 246 -13.68 6.35 5.06
CA VAL A 246 -13.73 4.92 4.69
C VAL A 246 -12.79 4.64 3.53
N HIS A 247 -11.93 3.65 3.72
CA HIS A 247 -10.93 3.18 2.75
C HIS A 247 -11.21 1.72 2.40
N LEU A 248 -11.02 1.35 1.14
CA LEU A 248 -11.22 -0.01 0.66
C LEU A 248 -9.96 -0.51 -0.02
N ILE A 249 -9.42 -1.61 0.49
CA ILE A 249 -8.30 -2.36 -0.11
C ILE A 249 -8.86 -3.69 -0.59
N LEU A 250 -8.85 -3.89 -1.90
CA LEU A 250 -9.27 -5.13 -2.54
C LEU A 250 -8.04 -5.96 -2.87
N ALA A 251 -7.92 -7.14 -2.27
CA ALA A 251 -6.82 -8.04 -2.55
C ALA A 251 -7.31 -9.28 -3.32
N THR A 252 -6.48 -9.79 -4.26
CA THR A 252 -6.77 -11.00 -5.01
C THR A 252 -5.50 -11.73 -5.44
N GLN A 253 -5.61 -13.06 -5.55
CA GLN A 253 -4.56 -13.89 -6.13
C GLN A 253 -4.67 -13.98 -7.65
N LYS A 254 -5.86 -13.77 -8.21
CA LYS A 254 -6.15 -13.91 -9.62
C LYS A 254 -6.91 -12.68 -10.13
N PRO A 255 -6.22 -11.65 -10.61
CA PRO A 255 -6.84 -10.43 -11.08
C PRO A 255 -7.55 -10.56 -12.42
N SER A 256 -7.10 -11.45 -13.33
CA SER A 256 -7.68 -11.61 -14.67
C SER A 256 -9.15 -11.97 -14.64
N GLY A 257 -9.95 -11.21 -15.39
CA GLY A 257 -11.40 -11.38 -15.50
C GLY A 257 -12.19 -10.96 -14.27
N VAL A 258 -11.52 -10.44 -13.22
CA VAL A 258 -12.15 -10.02 -11.96
C VAL A 258 -12.05 -8.52 -11.77
N VAL A 259 -10.92 -7.92 -12.12
CA VAL A 259 -10.71 -6.47 -12.09
C VAL A 259 -11.39 -5.85 -13.30
N ASP A 260 -12.60 -5.35 -13.12
CA ASP A 260 -13.32 -4.59 -14.14
C ASP A 260 -12.92 -3.11 -14.12
N GLY A 261 -13.42 -2.36 -15.12
CA GLY A 261 -13.14 -0.94 -15.26
C GLY A 261 -13.58 -0.11 -14.06
N GLN A 262 -14.63 -0.52 -13.35
CA GLN A 262 -15.12 0.17 -12.17
C GLN A 262 -14.18 -0.04 -10.97
N ILE A 263 -13.74 -1.27 -10.74
CA ILE A 263 -12.75 -1.59 -9.69
C ILE A 263 -11.45 -0.86 -9.97
N TRP A 264 -10.95 -0.95 -11.21
CA TRP A 264 -9.69 -0.32 -11.59
C TRP A 264 -9.72 1.20 -11.42
N SER A 265 -10.79 1.87 -11.88
CA SER A 265 -10.91 3.34 -11.82
C SER A 265 -11.13 3.87 -10.40
N ASN A 266 -11.74 3.09 -9.51
CA ASN A 266 -11.90 3.46 -8.10
C ASN A 266 -10.65 3.19 -7.25
N SER A 267 -9.71 2.38 -7.75
CA SER A 267 -8.46 2.04 -7.07
C SER A 267 -7.36 3.01 -7.48
N LYS A 268 -7.12 4.06 -6.68
CA LYS A 268 -6.09 5.05 -6.99
C LYS A 268 -4.68 4.45 -6.90
N PHE A 269 -4.40 3.61 -5.89
CA PHE A 269 -3.17 2.85 -5.86
C PHE A 269 -3.39 1.40 -6.30
N LYS A 270 -2.37 0.81 -6.92
CA LYS A 270 -2.27 -0.60 -7.25
C LYS A 270 -0.94 -1.11 -6.74
N LEU A 271 -0.99 -2.17 -5.96
CA LEU A 271 0.19 -2.85 -5.44
C LEU A 271 0.19 -4.27 -6.03
N CYS A 272 1.10 -4.53 -6.94
CA CYS A 272 1.15 -5.79 -7.66
C CYS A 272 2.44 -6.53 -7.38
N LEU A 273 2.31 -7.63 -6.64
CA LEU A 273 3.37 -8.59 -6.41
C LEU A 273 3.47 -9.54 -7.61
N LYS A 274 4.26 -10.60 -7.50
CA LYS A 274 4.33 -11.64 -8.52
C LYS A 274 2.93 -12.15 -8.86
N VAL A 275 2.60 -12.14 -10.14
CA VAL A 275 1.38 -12.74 -10.71
C VAL A 275 1.75 -13.85 -11.68
N GLN A 276 0.77 -14.69 -12.05
CA GLN A 276 1.04 -15.90 -12.81
C GLN A 276 1.28 -15.63 -14.29
N SER A 277 0.61 -14.64 -14.86
CA SER A 277 0.66 -14.35 -16.28
C SER A 277 0.85 -12.85 -16.56
N LYS A 278 1.26 -12.57 -17.82
CA LYS A 278 1.35 -11.18 -18.30
C LYS A 278 -0.03 -10.51 -18.37
N GLU A 279 -1.06 -11.28 -18.62
CA GLU A 279 -2.46 -10.85 -18.63
C GLU A 279 -2.86 -10.36 -17.24
N ASP A 280 -2.55 -11.13 -16.18
CA ASP A 280 -2.79 -10.75 -14.80
C ASP A 280 -2.10 -9.42 -14.44
N SER A 281 -0.85 -9.27 -14.84
CA SER A 281 -0.09 -8.04 -14.64
C SER A 281 -0.71 -6.84 -15.38
N ASN A 282 -1.10 -7.05 -16.64
CA ASN A 282 -1.73 -6.03 -17.47
C ASN A 282 -3.10 -5.59 -16.94
N GLU A 283 -3.87 -6.50 -16.35
CA GLU A 283 -5.16 -6.15 -15.70
C GLU A 283 -4.96 -5.13 -14.56
N VAL A 284 -3.89 -5.28 -13.78
CA VAL A 284 -3.61 -4.45 -12.60
C VAL A 284 -2.81 -3.21 -12.97
N LEU A 285 -1.66 -3.37 -13.61
CA LEU A 285 -0.64 -2.32 -13.82
C LEU A 285 -0.66 -1.71 -15.23
N LYS A 286 -1.37 -2.34 -16.18
CA LYS A 286 -1.29 -2.02 -17.61
C LYS A 286 0.13 -2.26 -18.20
N THR A 287 0.95 -3.07 -17.52
CA THR A 287 2.26 -3.53 -17.98
C THR A 287 2.46 -5.00 -17.60
N PRO A 288 3.33 -5.77 -18.31
CA PRO A 288 3.57 -7.18 -17.99
C PRO A 288 4.56 -7.41 -16.83
N LEU A 289 5.11 -6.36 -16.23
CA LEU A 289 6.31 -6.40 -15.38
C LEU A 289 6.13 -7.25 -14.10
N ALA A 290 4.93 -7.27 -13.50
CA ALA A 290 4.72 -8.06 -12.28
C ALA A 290 4.77 -9.58 -12.53
N ALA A 291 4.57 -10.04 -13.77
CA ALA A 291 4.75 -11.45 -14.13
C ALA A 291 6.23 -11.90 -14.12
N GLU A 292 7.15 -10.96 -14.22
CA GLU A 292 8.60 -11.21 -14.27
C GLU A 292 9.26 -11.21 -12.88
N ILE A 293 8.52 -10.83 -11.83
CA ILE A 293 9.00 -10.87 -10.46
C ILE A 293 9.32 -12.32 -10.06
N LYS A 294 10.51 -12.54 -9.49
CA LYS A 294 10.97 -13.85 -9.04
C LYS A 294 10.94 -13.98 -7.52
N GLU A 295 11.31 -12.95 -6.82
CA GLU A 295 11.49 -12.95 -5.38
C GLU A 295 10.16 -12.66 -4.64
N PRO A 296 9.85 -13.37 -3.54
CA PRO A 296 8.70 -13.08 -2.68
C PRO A 296 8.81 -11.69 -2.05
N GLY A 297 7.67 -11.07 -1.80
CA GLY A 297 7.60 -9.74 -1.18
C GLY A 297 8.01 -8.59 -2.09
N ARG A 298 8.42 -8.88 -3.32
CA ARG A 298 8.72 -7.86 -4.32
C ARG A 298 7.44 -7.41 -5.00
N ALA A 299 7.24 -6.10 -5.14
CA ALA A 299 6.02 -5.53 -5.69
C ALA A 299 6.27 -4.25 -6.48
N TYR A 300 5.39 -3.98 -7.42
CA TYR A 300 5.26 -2.67 -8.05
C TYR A 300 4.14 -1.88 -7.36
N LEU A 301 4.44 -0.67 -6.92
CA LEU A 301 3.46 0.32 -6.48
C LEU A 301 3.19 1.29 -7.63
N GLN A 302 1.94 1.34 -8.08
CA GLN A 302 1.45 2.30 -9.05
C GLN A 302 0.40 3.19 -8.40
N VAL A 303 0.51 4.50 -8.59
CA VAL A 303 -0.48 5.47 -8.11
C VAL A 303 -0.94 6.33 -9.27
N GLY A 304 -2.25 6.57 -9.34
CA GLY A 304 -2.86 7.34 -10.43
C GLY A 304 -2.61 6.71 -11.79
N ASN A 305 -2.41 7.55 -12.80
CA ASN A 305 -2.02 7.15 -14.15
C ASN A 305 -0.48 7.19 -14.30
N ASN A 306 0.24 6.41 -13.48
CA ASN A 306 1.71 6.41 -13.39
C ASN A 306 2.32 7.72 -12.82
N GLU A 307 1.60 8.43 -11.96
CA GLU A 307 2.18 9.50 -11.17
C GLU A 307 3.31 8.96 -10.28
N ILE A 308 3.14 7.74 -9.76
CA ILE A 308 4.16 6.92 -9.11
C ILE A 308 4.12 5.54 -9.76
N PHE A 309 5.27 5.03 -10.15
CA PHE A 309 5.46 3.65 -10.59
C PHE A 309 6.81 3.17 -10.06
N GLU A 310 6.79 2.40 -8.99
CA GLU A 310 7.99 2.09 -8.23
C GLU A 310 8.07 0.60 -7.86
N LEU A 311 9.26 0.01 -8.06
CA LEU A 311 9.57 -1.34 -7.61
C LEU A 311 10.11 -1.30 -6.19
N LEU A 312 9.53 -2.11 -5.31
CA LEU A 312 9.93 -2.21 -3.91
C LEU A 312 10.11 -3.66 -3.45
N GLN A 313 10.92 -3.85 -2.43
CA GLN A 313 10.92 -5.04 -1.59
C GLN A 313 10.15 -4.73 -0.32
N SER A 314 9.08 -5.49 -0.08
CA SER A 314 8.28 -5.37 1.14
C SER A 314 9.06 -5.81 2.36
N ALA A 315 8.84 -5.14 3.47
CA ALA A 315 9.34 -5.60 4.75
C ALA A 315 8.58 -6.85 5.23
N TYR A 316 9.29 -7.65 6.01
CA TYR A 316 8.76 -8.82 6.69
C TYR A 316 8.38 -8.44 8.13
N SER A 317 7.12 -8.61 8.47
CA SER A 317 6.58 -8.24 9.78
C SER A 317 6.77 -9.33 10.85
N GLY A 318 7.05 -10.57 10.44
CA GLY A 318 7.27 -11.71 11.34
C GLY A 318 8.73 -11.90 11.78
N ALA A 319 9.63 -10.93 11.54
CA ALA A 319 11.00 -11.00 12.01
C ALA A 319 11.04 -10.97 13.55
N ALA A 320 11.94 -11.79 14.14
CA ALA A 320 12.16 -11.78 15.57
C ALA A 320 12.73 -10.42 16.01
N ALA A 321 12.29 -9.92 17.17
CA ALA A 321 12.93 -8.79 17.82
C ALA A 321 14.34 -9.22 18.29
N VAL A 322 15.32 -8.35 18.11
CA VAL A 322 16.66 -8.58 18.68
C VAL A 322 16.55 -8.39 20.19
N SER A 323 16.85 -9.41 20.98
CA SER A 323 16.94 -9.27 22.43
C SER A 323 18.15 -8.40 22.78
N GLU A 324 17.97 -7.41 23.68
CA GLU A 324 19.09 -6.64 24.23
C GLU A 324 20.10 -7.60 24.89
N GLY A 325 21.22 -7.88 24.21
CA GLY A 325 22.29 -8.75 24.74
C GLY A 325 22.99 -9.67 23.75
N GLU A 326 22.48 -9.82 22.54
CA GLU A 326 23.15 -10.55 21.45
C GLU A 326 23.65 -9.58 20.38
N GLU A 327 24.88 -9.06 20.61
CA GLU A 327 25.65 -8.40 19.56
C GLU A 327 25.91 -9.39 18.42
N ASP A 328 25.46 -9.01 17.24
CA ASP A 328 25.94 -9.43 15.91
C ASP A 328 26.63 -10.81 15.81
N LYS A 329 25.87 -11.89 15.75
CA LYS A 329 26.26 -13.11 15.01
C LYS A 329 25.04 -13.96 14.70
N GLU A 330 24.83 -14.19 13.40
CA GLU A 330 23.91 -15.21 12.84
C GLU A 330 22.45 -14.83 12.55
N ILE A 331 22.22 -13.84 11.69
CA ILE A 331 20.94 -13.73 10.96
C ILE A 331 21.09 -14.04 9.45
N PHE A 332 22.25 -14.47 8.98
CA PHE A 332 22.46 -14.77 7.56
C PHE A 332 22.91 -16.20 7.32
N ASN A 333 22.04 -17.18 7.59
CA ASN A 333 22.13 -18.51 7.01
C ASN A 333 20.77 -19.18 7.05
N LEU A 334 19.94 -18.91 6.05
CA LEU A 334 18.92 -19.81 5.53
C LEU A 334 18.70 -19.51 4.06
#